data_d859da389395e11e3b5d231f80176149
#
_entry.id   d859da389395e11e3b5d231f80176149
#
_cell.length_a   1.000
_cell.length_b   1.000
_cell.length_c   1.000
_cell.angle_alpha   90.00
_cell.angle_beta   90.00
_cell.angle_gamma   90.00
#
_symmetry.space_group_name_H-M   'P 1'
#
loop_
_entity.id
_entity.type
_entity.pdbx_description
1 polymer ?
#
loop_
_entity_poly.entity_id
_entity_poly.type
_entity_poly.pdbx_seq_one_letter_code
_entity_poly.pdbx_strand_id
1 'polypeptide(L)'
;MKTLKTIVCQQAAPFAIRAERASDVAAREALLDASFGTNRHARTCQRLRDGRAPAEGLAFSAIHRGRLVGTVRLWHVNAGGVPALVLGPLAVDQSCRKLGVGAALMNHALAAAKASGHGAVILLGDAPYYARFGFSALKTPELSLPGPFERERLLGLEFRAGALDSAWGMIAATGAKARKPRSHAAAAAKLAASMA
;
A
#
# COMPACT_ATOMS: atom_id res chain seq x y z
N MET A 1 -39.91 -17.04 28.96
CA MET A 1 -38.42 -16.85 29.04
C MET A 1 -38.02 -15.82 28.00
N LYS A 2 -37.63 -14.60 28.42
CA LYS A 2 -37.20 -13.52 27.52
C LYS A 2 -35.69 -13.63 27.30
N THR A 3 -35.27 -13.94 26.07
CA THR A 3 -33.88 -14.01 25.70
C THR A 3 -33.29 -12.60 25.61
N LEU A 4 -32.42 -12.23 26.54
CA LEU A 4 -31.65 -11.01 26.52
C LEU A 4 -30.65 -11.11 25.34
N LYS A 5 -30.87 -10.33 24.27
CA LYS A 5 -29.87 -10.10 23.23
C LYS A 5 -28.75 -9.23 23.85
N THR A 6 -27.60 -9.83 24.10
CA THR A 6 -26.39 -9.11 24.47
C THR A 6 -25.99 -8.20 23.31
N ILE A 7 -26.22 -6.91 23.44
CA ILE A 7 -25.70 -5.90 22.52
C ILE A 7 -24.20 -5.78 22.82
N VAL A 8 -23.37 -6.43 22.03
CA VAL A 8 -21.92 -6.22 22.03
C VAL A 8 -21.71 -4.80 21.49
N CYS A 9 -21.45 -3.86 22.39
CA CYS A 9 -21.05 -2.51 22.03
C CYS A 9 -19.67 -2.60 21.37
N GLN A 10 -19.64 -2.58 20.03
CA GLN A 10 -18.41 -2.58 19.26
C GLN A 10 -17.75 -1.21 19.48
N GLN A 11 -16.77 -1.14 20.38
CA GLN A 11 -16.03 0.09 20.63
C GLN A 11 -15.41 0.55 19.30
N ALA A 12 -15.76 1.76 18.87
CA ALA A 12 -15.18 2.35 17.66
C ALA A 12 -13.65 2.37 17.79
N ALA A 13 -12.97 1.97 16.74
CA ALA A 13 -11.51 1.99 16.71
C ALA A 13 -11.01 3.41 17.06
N PRO A 14 -9.96 3.55 17.86
CA PRO A 14 -9.46 4.87 18.30
C PRO A 14 -8.85 5.69 17.17
N PHE A 15 -8.91 5.22 15.94
CA PHE A 15 -8.39 5.87 14.72
C PHE A 15 -9.38 5.68 13.58
N ALA A 16 -9.30 6.56 12.57
CA ALA A 16 -10.06 6.46 11.33
C ALA A 16 -9.12 6.15 10.15
N ILE A 17 -9.57 5.30 9.21
CA ILE A 17 -8.89 5.07 7.94
C ILE A 17 -9.66 5.81 6.86
N ARG A 18 -8.94 6.52 6.00
CA ARG A 18 -9.49 7.23 4.85
C ARG A 18 -8.55 7.18 3.65
N ALA A 19 -9.04 7.53 2.48
CA ALA A 19 -8.20 7.77 1.32
C ALA A 19 -7.13 8.82 1.64
N GLU A 20 -5.92 8.58 1.14
CA GLU A 20 -4.81 9.52 1.26
C GLU A 20 -5.13 10.84 0.56
N ARG A 21 -4.70 11.95 1.14
CA ARG A 21 -4.86 13.31 0.61
C ARG A 21 -3.52 13.90 0.23
N ALA A 22 -3.52 14.89 -0.66
CA ALA A 22 -2.30 15.62 -1.01
C ALA A 22 -1.62 16.27 0.22
N SER A 23 -2.40 16.71 1.21
CA SER A 23 -1.91 17.26 2.48
C SER A 23 -1.20 16.23 3.38
N ASP A 24 -1.39 14.92 3.14
CA ASP A 24 -0.76 13.88 3.93
C ASP A 24 0.70 13.61 3.54
N VAL A 25 1.14 14.11 2.39
CA VAL A 25 2.44 13.76 1.78
C VAL A 25 3.59 13.97 2.76
N ALA A 26 3.71 15.14 3.37
CA ALA A 26 4.81 15.44 4.28
C ALA A 26 4.81 14.53 5.52
N ALA A 27 3.65 14.36 6.15
CA ALA A 27 3.50 13.50 7.34
C ALA A 27 3.74 12.02 7.00
N ARG A 28 3.29 11.57 5.83
CA ARG A 28 3.54 10.21 5.34
C ARG A 28 5.02 9.96 5.10
N GLU A 29 5.73 10.86 4.39
CA GLU A 29 7.16 10.67 4.12
C GLU A 29 7.96 10.63 5.44
N ALA A 30 7.66 11.52 6.39
CA ALA A 30 8.27 11.51 7.72
C ALA A 30 8.01 10.17 8.46
N LEU A 31 6.78 9.64 8.40
CA LEU A 31 6.46 8.34 8.99
C LEU A 31 7.22 7.20 8.33
N LEU A 32 7.38 7.23 7.00
CA LEU A 32 8.12 6.22 6.26
C LEU A 32 9.62 6.29 6.58
N ASP A 33 10.20 7.48 6.68
CA ASP A 33 11.60 7.68 7.08
C ASP A 33 11.85 7.19 8.51
N ALA A 34 10.96 7.48 9.44
CA ALA A 34 11.02 6.98 10.82
C ALA A 34 10.87 5.45 10.91
N SER A 35 10.10 4.83 10.01
CA SER A 35 9.81 3.39 10.03
C SER A 35 10.89 2.55 9.33
N PHE A 36 11.51 3.07 8.27
CA PHE A 36 12.36 2.30 7.38
C PHE A 36 13.77 2.88 7.18
N GLY A 37 14.05 4.04 7.74
CA GLY A 37 15.28 4.81 7.53
C GLY A 37 15.25 5.62 6.23
N THR A 38 16.12 6.62 6.15
CA THR A 38 16.22 7.52 4.98
C THR A 38 16.72 6.82 3.72
N ASN A 39 17.41 5.67 3.86
CA ASN A 39 17.87 4.84 2.75
C ASN A 39 16.77 3.92 2.16
N ARG A 40 15.51 4.03 2.60
CA ARG A 40 14.38 3.20 2.13
C ARG A 40 14.19 3.21 0.62
N HIS A 41 14.63 4.27 -0.05
CA HIS A 41 14.56 4.41 -1.50
C HIS A 41 15.49 3.45 -2.26
N ALA A 42 16.51 2.89 -1.62
CA ALA A 42 17.40 1.89 -2.20
C ALA A 42 16.82 0.45 -2.18
N ARG A 43 15.69 0.23 -1.48
CA ARG A 43 15.09 -1.10 -1.34
C ARG A 43 14.52 -1.61 -2.66
N THR A 44 14.62 -2.92 -2.89
CA THR A 44 14.19 -3.59 -4.14
C THR A 44 12.77 -3.23 -4.57
N CYS A 45 11.80 -3.28 -3.65
CA CYS A 45 10.40 -2.94 -3.98
C CYS A 45 10.20 -1.46 -4.35
N GLN A 46 11.13 -0.56 -4.02
CA GLN A 46 11.02 0.84 -4.42
C GLN A 46 11.10 0.99 -5.95
N ARG A 47 11.88 0.16 -6.63
CA ARG A 47 11.99 0.15 -8.10
C ARG A 47 10.66 -0.07 -8.81
N LEU A 48 9.70 -0.77 -8.16
CA LEU A 48 8.35 -0.96 -8.68
C LEU A 48 7.44 0.27 -8.50
N ARG A 49 7.87 1.24 -7.71
CA ARG A 49 7.08 2.43 -7.32
C ARG A 49 7.67 3.73 -7.86
N ASP A 50 8.95 3.75 -8.20
CA ASP A 50 9.66 4.95 -8.64
C ASP A 50 9.02 5.57 -9.87
N GLY A 51 8.69 6.86 -9.77
CA GLY A 51 8.05 7.61 -10.83
C GLY A 51 6.62 7.16 -11.17
N ARG A 52 6.00 6.31 -10.35
CA ARG A 52 4.63 5.83 -10.54
C ARG A 52 3.67 6.47 -9.55
N ALA A 53 2.39 6.53 -9.91
CA ALA A 53 1.29 6.81 -9.01
C ALA A 53 0.79 5.51 -8.36
N PRO A 54 0.30 5.53 -7.11
CA PRO A 54 -0.44 4.41 -6.56
C PRO A 54 -1.63 4.06 -7.46
N ALA A 55 -2.12 2.83 -7.37
CA ALA A 55 -3.35 2.43 -8.02
C ALA A 55 -4.50 3.32 -7.51
N GLU A 56 -5.37 3.75 -8.43
CA GLU A 56 -6.45 4.68 -8.11
C GLU A 56 -7.34 4.12 -6.99
N GLY A 57 -7.66 4.97 -6.00
CA GLY A 57 -8.45 4.56 -4.84
C GLY A 57 -7.75 3.64 -3.84
N LEU A 58 -6.47 3.26 -4.06
CA LEU A 58 -5.75 2.28 -3.25
C LEU A 58 -4.55 2.87 -2.48
N ALA A 59 -4.69 4.08 -2.01
CA ALA A 59 -3.76 4.73 -1.09
C ALA A 59 -4.51 5.23 0.15
N PHE A 60 -4.10 4.80 1.34
CA PHE A 60 -4.85 5.04 2.58
C PHE A 60 -3.97 5.58 3.69
N SER A 61 -4.57 6.44 4.51
CA SER A 61 -3.99 7.02 5.72
C SER A 61 -4.83 6.65 6.94
N ALA A 62 -4.19 6.23 8.02
CA ALA A 62 -4.82 6.09 9.33
C ALA A 62 -4.57 7.36 10.15
N ILE A 63 -5.64 7.93 10.69
CA ILE A 63 -5.63 9.19 11.46
C ILE A 63 -6.06 8.91 12.89
N HIS A 64 -5.24 9.27 13.84
CA HIS A 64 -5.52 9.20 15.27
C HIS A 64 -5.32 10.58 15.92
N ARG A 65 -6.33 11.09 16.61
CA ARG A 65 -6.28 12.43 17.24
C ARG A 65 -5.77 13.53 16.30
N GLY A 66 -6.26 13.55 15.07
CA GLY A 66 -5.89 14.54 14.04
C GLY A 66 -4.51 14.33 13.37
N ARG A 67 -3.71 13.34 13.81
CA ARG A 67 -2.37 13.05 13.25
C ARG A 67 -2.39 11.81 12.38
N LEU A 68 -1.59 11.82 11.30
CA LEU A 68 -1.34 10.64 10.50
C LEU A 68 -0.45 9.68 11.29
N VAL A 69 -0.96 8.46 11.57
CA VAL A 69 -0.28 7.43 12.36
C VAL A 69 -0.06 6.14 11.59
N GLY A 70 -0.56 6.05 10.38
CA GLY A 70 -0.32 4.88 9.52
C GLY A 70 -0.61 5.19 8.07
N THR A 71 0.02 4.41 7.18
CA THR A 71 -0.16 4.51 5.73
C THR A 71 0.00 3.16 5.07
N VAL A 72 -0.75 2.93 3.99
CA VAL A 72 -0.57 1.80 3.07
C VAL A 72 -0.93 2.24 1.67
N ARG A 73 -0.20 1.72 0.66
CA ARG A 73 -0.44 1.98 -0.76
C ARG A 73 -0.32 0.69 -1.55
N LEU A 74 -1.07 0.61 -2.65
CA LEU A 74 -0.93 -0.47 -3.62
C LEU A 74 -0.60 0.14 -4.99
N TRP A 75 0.13 -0.62 -5.80
CA TRP A 75 0.70 -0.17 -7.06
C TRP A 75 0.46 -1.23 -8.14
N HIS A 76 0.07 -0.81 -9.33
CA HIS A 76 -0.08 -1.73 -10.46
C HIS A 76 1.26 -2.30 -10.89
N VAL A 77 1.28 -3.62 -11.05
CA VAL A 77 2.42 -4.38 -11.58
C VAL A 77 1.94 -5.42 -12.59
N ASN A 78 2.87 -5.82 -13.45
CA ASN A 78 2.77 -7.07 -14.19
C ASN A 78 3.61 -8.10 -13.44
N ALA A 79 2.99 -9.15 -12.96
CA ALA A 79 3.64 -10.25 -12.25
C ALA A 79 3.93 -11.38 -13.23
N GLY A 80 5.01 -11.24 -14.02
CA GLY A 80 5.39 -12.26 -15.00
C GLY A 80 4.28 -12.60 -16.00
N GLY A 81 3.68 -11.58 -16.61
CA GLY A 81 2.57 -11.74 -17.56
C GLY A 81 1.18 -11.53 -16.96
N VAL A 82 1.03 -11.59 -15.64
CA VAL A 82 -0.26 -11.47 -14.94
C VAL A 82 -0.43 -10.09 -14.32
N PRO A 83 -1.55 -9.37 -14.59
CA PRO A 83 -1.87 -8.13 -13.90
C PRO A 83 -2.10 -8.37 -12.40
N ALA A 84 -1.38 -7.65 -11.55
CA ALA A 84 -1.48 -7.73 -10.10
C ALA A 84 -1.23 -6.37 -9.44
N LEU A 85 -1.33 -6.35 -8.11
CA LEU A 85 -0.91 -5.21 -7.30
C LEU A 85 0.30 -5.58 -6.45
N VAL A 86 1.24 -4.66 -6.24
CA VAL A 86 2.22 -4.75 -5.16
C VAL A 86 1.79 -3.86 -4.01
N LEU A 87 1.69 -4.42 -2.81
CA LEU A 87 1.32 -3.72 -1.60
C LEU A 87 2.57 -3.19 -0.90
N GLY A 88 2.52 -1.93 -0.52
CA GLY A 88 3.54 -1.27 0.29
C GLY A 88 3.93 0.11 -0.24
N PRO A 89 4.60 0.90 0.59
CA PRO A 89 4.96 0.60 1.97
C PRO A 89 3.74 0.59 2.91
N LEU A 90 3.77 -0.28 3.92
CA LEU A 90 2.89 -0.25 5.07
C LEU A 90 3.70 0.23 6.27
N ALA A 91 3.33 1.34 6.87
CA ALA A 91 3.99 1.88 8.05
C ALA A 91 2.97 2.29 9.11
N VAL A 92 3.34 2.13 10.38
CA VAL A 92 2.56 2.56 11.55
C VAL A 92 3.48 3.20 12.56
N ASP A 93 3.08 4.35 13.08
CA ASP A 93 3.76 5.06 14.15
C ASP A 93 3.96 4.12 15.37
N GLN A 94 5.17 4.13 15.93
CA GLN A 94 5.53 3.22 17.02
C GLN A 94 4.59 3.37 18.23
N SER A 95 4.16 4.58 18.55
CA SER A 95 3.24 4.86 19.66
C SER A 95 1.84 4.26 19.45
N CYS A 96 1.49 3.92 18.20
CA CYS A 96 0.17 3.39 17.82
C CYS A 96 0.17 1.90 17.44
N ARG A 97 1.32 1.20 17.51
CA ARG A 97 1.44 -0.22 17.07
C ARG A 97 0.48 -1.16 17.81
N LYS A 98 0.23 -0.93 19.10
CA LYS A 98 -0.67 -1.76 19.92
C LYS A 98 -2.17 -1.50 19.64
N LEU A 99 -2.50 -0.47 18.87
CA LEU A 99 -3.90 -0.12 18.55
C LEU A 99 -4.47 -0.91 17.35
N GLY A 100 -3.71 -1.82 16.76
CA GLY A 100 -4.18 -2.62 15.62
C GLY A 100 -4.21 -1.87 14.27
N VAL A 101 -3.63 -0.66 14.19
CA VAL A 101 -3.64 0.20 12.99
C VAL A 101 -3.15 -0.53 11.75
N GLY A 102 -2.04 -1.28 11.87
CA GLY A 102 -1.46 -2.01 10.73
C GLY A 102 -2.39 -3.08 10.16
N ALA A 103 -3.04 -3.86 11.05
CA ALA A 103 -3.99 -4.89 10.62
C ALA A 103 -5.24 -4.27 9.99
N ALA A 104 -5.73 -3.16 10.55
CA ALA A 104 -6.88 -2.46 10.01
C ALA A 104 -6.58 -1.85 8.62
N LEU A 105 -5.40 -1.25 8.42
CA LEU A 105 -4.95 -0.76 7.13
C LEU A 105 -4.83 -1.89 6.09
N MET A 106 -4.26 -3.04 6.48
CA MET A 106 -4.18 -4.22 5.60
C MET A 106 -5.56 -4.68 5.16
N ASN A 107 -6.46 -4.93 6.11
CA ASN A 107 -7.81 -5.40 5.80
C ASN A 107 -8.57 -4.41 4.92
N HIS A 108 -8.46 -3.10 5.22
CA HIS A 108 -9.11 -2.05 4.43
C HIS A 108 -8.57 -2.01 2.99
N ALA A 109 -7.25 -2.05 2.82
CA ALA A 109 -6.60 -2.02 1.52
C ALA A 109 -6.90 -3.27 0.68
N LEU A 110 -6.89 -4.46 1.30
CA LEU A 110 -7.23 -5.72 0.62
C LEU A 110 -8.71 -5.76 0.22
N ALA A 111 -9.62 -5.30 1.08
CA ALA A 111 -11.05 -5.21 0.75
C ALA A 111 -11.29 -4.25 -0.41
N ALA A 112 -10.64 -3.08 -0.42
CA ALA A 112 -10.75 -2.11 -1.51
C ALA A 112 -10.18 -2.66 -2.82
N ALA A 113 -9.03 -3.33 -2.79
CA ALA A 113 -8.42 -3.95 -3.96
C ALA A 113 -9.32 -5.04 -4.56
N LYS A 114 -9.91 -5.89 -3.71
CA LYS A 114 -10.86 -6.92 -4.11
C LYS A 114 -12.12 -6.30 -4.73
N ALA A 115 -12.70 -5.28 -4.10
CA ALA A 115 -13.88 -4.57 -4.60
C ALA A 115 -13.64 -3.87 -5.94
N SER A 116 -12.38 -3.42 -6.20
CA SER A 116 -11.97 -2.85 -7.48
C SER A 116 -11.65 -3.90 -8.56
N GLY A 117 -11.94 -5.19 -8.31
CA GLY A 117 -11.83 -6.27 -9.31
C GLY A 117 -10.41 -6.81 -9.53
N HIS A 118 -9.44 -6.46 -8.70
CA HIS A 118 -8.09 -7.01 -8.82
C HIS A 118 -8.06 -8.51 -8.51
N GLY A 119 -7.24 -9.29 -9.24
CA GLY A 119 -7.13 -10.73 -9.07
C GLY A 119 -6.19 -11.16 -7.95
N ALA A 120 -5.12 -10.41 -7.73
CA ALA A 120 -4.07 -10.76 -6.76
C ALA A 120 -3.30 -9.54 -6.24
N VAL A 121 -2.72 -9.72 -5.06
CA VAL A 121 -1.80 -8.77 -4.41
C VAL A 121 -0.52 -9.49 -4.03
N ILE A 122 0.61 -8.86 -4.27
CA ILE A 122 1.95 -9.36 -3.94
C ILE A 122 2.61 -8.38 -2.96
N LEU A 123 3.47 -8.86 -2.08
CA LEU A 123 4.30 -8.03 -1.22
C LEU A 123 5.62 -8.72 -0.88
N LEU A 124 6.59 -7.94 -0.43
CA LEU A 124 7.81 -8.44 0.21
C LEU A 124 7.74 -8.12 1.71
N GLY A 125 7.65 -9.14 2.56
CA GLY A 125 7.45 -8.94 3.99
C GLY A 125 7.72 -10.17 4.84
N ASP A 126 7.39 -10.07 6.13
CA ASP A 126 7.56 -11.13 7.11
C ASP A 126 6.43 -12.15 6.98
N ALA A 127 6.73 -13.36 6.51
CA ALA A 127 5.73 -14.38 6.19
C ALA A 127 4.81 -14.72 7.38
N PRO A 128 5.29 -14.93 8.62
CA PRO A 128 4.42 -15.16 9.79
C PRO A 128 3.43 -14.01 10.04
N TYR A 129 3.86 -12.76 9.83
CA TYR A 129 2.96 -11.62 9.99
C TYR A 129 1.87 -11.59 8.93
N TYR A 130 2.21 -11.84 7.66
CA TYR A 130 1.28 -11.69 6.55
C TYR A 130 0.40 -12.92 6.31
N ALA A 131 0.77 -14.11 6.83
CA ALA A 131 -0.04 -15.32 6.76
C ALA A 131 -1.45 -15.14 7.34
N ARG A 132 -1.61 -14.30 8.38
CA ARG A 132 -2.92 -13.98 8.98
C ARG A 132 -3.90 -13.28 8.02
N PHE A 133 -3.39 -12.70 6.93
CA PHE A 133 -4.18 -12.05 5.88
C PHE A 133 -4.33 -12.95 4.64
N GLY A 134 -3.84 -14.19 4.70
CA GLY A 134 -3.91 -15.14 3.62
C GLY A 134 -2.75 -15.09 2.62
N PHE A 135 -1.69 -14.33 2.88
CA PHE A 135 -0.51 -14.32 2.03
C PHE A 135 0.36 -15.56 2.22
N SER A 136 0.94 -16.05 1.12
CA SER A 136 1.84 -17.21 1.13
C SER A 136 2.92 -17.08 0.06
N ALA A 137 4.13 -17.54 0.35
CA ALA A 137 5.22 -17.67 -0.62
C ALA A 137 4.92 -18.74 -1.69
N LEU A 138 4.04 -19.71 -1.39
CA LEU A 138 3.60 -20.74 -2.33
C LEU A 138 2.82 -20.16 -3.52
N LYS A 139 2.37 -18.89 -3.45
CA LYS A 139 1.67 -18.21 -4.55
C LYS A 139 2.61 -17.46 -5.49
N THR A 140 3.90 -17.43 -5.19
CA THR A 140 4.90 -16.67 -5.96
C THR A 140 6.17 -17.46 -6.27
N PRO A 141 6.10 -18.82 -6.49
CA PRO A 141 7.31 -19.64 -6.56
C PRO A 141 8.22 -19.23 -7.71
N GLU A 142 7.66 -18.88 -8.86
CA GLU A 142 8.38 -18.54 -10.09
C GLU A 142 8.56 -17.03 -10.31
N LEU A 143 8.10 -16.19 -9.38
CA LEU A 143 8.22 -14.74 -9.49
C LEU A 143 9.55 -14.24 -8.93
N SER A 144 10.09 -13.17 -9.53
CA SER A 144 11.28 -12.48 -9.07
C SER A 144 11.08 -10.96 -9.01
N LEU A 145 11.91 -10.28 -8.22
CA LEU A 145 11.93 -8.82 -8.11
C LEU A 145 13.12 -8.22 -8.88
N PRO A 146 13.04 -6.95 -9.30
CA PRO A 146 14.13 -6.28 -10.01
C PRO A 146 15.28 -5.87 -9.06
N GLY A 147 15.84 -6.83 -8.33
CA GLY A 147 16.93 -6.64 -7.37
C GLY A 147 16.96 -7.74 -6.31
N PRO A 148 17.89 -7.69 -5.35
CA PRO A 148 18.06 -8.72 -4.33
C PRO A 148 16.83 -8.79 -3.41
N PHE A 149 16.41 -10.01 -3.06
CA PHE A 149 15.35 -10.29 -2.10
C PHE A 149 15.49 -11.72 -1.55
N GLU A 150 14.89 -11.96 -0.41
CA GLU A 150 14.75 -13.28 0.20
C GLU A 150 13.48 -13.94 -0.36
N ARG A 151 13.62 -15.13 -0.94
CA ARG A 151 12.55 -15.86 -1.65
C ARG A 151 11.32 -16.04 -0.78
N GLU A 152 11.49 -16.48 0.46
CA GLU A 152 10.43 -16.76 1.44
C GLU A 152 9.66 -15.50 1.87
N ARG A 153 10.18 -14.31 1.59
CA ARG A 153 9.53 -13.04 1.90
C ARG A 153 8.70 -12.47 0.74
N LEU A 154 8.83 -13.03 -0.47
CA LEU A 154 7.96 -12.66 -1.58
C LEU A 154 6.66 -13.44 -1.48
N LEU A 155 5.59 -12.76 -1.13
CA LEU A 155 4.32 -13.37 -0.76
C LEU A 155 3.22 -12.91 -1.70
N GLY A 156 2.30 -13.83 -2.05
CA GLY A 156 1.11 -13.56 -2.85
C GLY A 156 -0.17 -13.87 -2.11
N LEU A 157 -1.22 -13.10 -2.42
CA LEU A 157 -2.60 -13.34 -2.03
C LEU A 157 -3.46 -13.28 -3.28
N GLU A 158 -4.29 -14.29 -3.50
CA GLU A 158 -5.25 -14.35 -4.60
C GLU A 158 -6.66 -14.01 -4.10
N PHE A 159 -7.33 -13.08 -4.78
CA PHE A 159 -8.76 -12.81 -4.57
C PHE A 159 -9.64 -13.73 -5.42
N ARG A 160 -9.09 -14.25 -6.53
CA ARG A 160 -9.66 -15.32 -7.36
C ARG A 160 -8.67 -16.46 -7.38
N ALA A 161 -9.15 -17.66 -7.11
CA ALA A 161 -8.31 -18.86 -7.16
C ALA A 161 -7.63 -18.97 -8.54
N GLY A 162 -6.33 -19.28 -8.54
CA GLY A 162 -5.54 -19.42 -9.76
C GLY A 162 -5.11 -18.11 -10.41
N ALA A 163 -5.35 -16.95 -9.78
CA ALA A 163 -5.01 -15.65 -10.37
C ALA A 163 -3.49 -15.46 -10.60
N LEU A 164 -2.66 -16.24 -9.92
CA LEU A 164 -1.19 -16.21 -10.06
C LEU A 164 -0.62 -17.52 -10.66
N ASP A 165 -1.45 -18.49 -11.05
CA ASP A 165 -0.97 -19.80 -11.50
C ASP A 165 -0.08 -19.74 -12.75
N SER A 166 -0.30 -18.76 -13.63
CA SER A 166 0.52 -18.53 -14.82
C SER A 166 1.60 -17.46 -14.62
N ALA A 167 1.77 -16.96 -13.39
CA ALA A 167 2.71 -15.88 -13.11
C ALA A 167 4.13 -16.42 -12.96
N TRP A 168 5.05 -16.00 -13.86
CA TRP A 168 6.46 -16.42 -13.81
C TRP A 168 7.40 -15.31 -14.27
N GLY A 169 8.62 -15.29 -13.73
CA GLY A 169 9.65 -14.33 -14.11
C GLY A 169 9.58 -13.02 -13.32
N MET A 170 10.09 -11.95 -13.90
CA MET A 170 10.30 -10.68 -13.20
C MET A 170 9.02 -9.86 -13.08
N ILE A 171 8.76 -9.37 -11.88
CA ILE A 171 7.69 -8.39 -11.62
C ILE A 171 8.13 -7.02 -12.14
N ALA A 172 7.27 -6.40 -12.96
CA ALA A 172 7.51 -5.10 -13.57
C ALA A 172 6.43 -4.08 -13.20
N ALA A 173 6.81 -2.81 -13.02
CA ALA A 173 5.89 -1.71 -12.74
C ALA A 173 5.06 -1.34 -13.98
N THR A 174 3.73 -1.32 -13.86
CA THR A 174 2.79 -0.97 -14.94
C THR A 174 1.89 0.22 -14.62
N GLY A 175 1.88 0.70 -13.37
CA GLY A 175 1.06 1.81 -12.92
C GLY A 175 1.31 3.10 -13.71
N ALA A 176 0.34 4.01 -13.71
CA ALA A 176 0.45 5.33 -14.30
C ALA A 176 1.68 6.08 -13.75
N LYS A 177 2.32 6.89 -14.59
CA LYS A 177 3.42 7.75 -14.13
C LYS A 177 2.88 8.81 -13.17
N ALA A 178 3.61 9.06 -12.07
CA ALA A 178 3.29 10.15 -11.16
C ALA A 178 3.35 11.49 -11.91
N ARG A 179 2.31 12.31 -11.76
CA ARG A 179 2.35 13.69 -12.29
C ARG A 179 3.35 14.47 -11.46
N LYS A 180 4.35 15.08 -12.11
CA LYS A 180 5.24 16.05 -11.43
C LYS A 180 4.38 17.14 -10.81
N PRO A 181 4.63 17.57 -9.57
CA PRO A 181 3.96 18.75 -9.02
C PRO A 181 4.17 19.90 -10.01
N ARG A 182 3.10 20.59 -10.40
CA ARG A 182 3.23 21.87 -11.13
C ARG A 182 3.92 22.80 -10.16
N SER A 183 5.13 23.23 -10.46
CA SER A 183 5.80 24.26 -9.68
C SER A 183 4.95 25.53 -9.77
N HIS A 184 4.57 26.08 -8.63
CA HIS A 184 3.83 27.35 -8.58
C HIS A 184 4.60 28.49 -9.28
N ALA A 185 5.92 28.39 -9.44
CA ALA A 185 6.76 29.31 -10.19
C ALA A 185 6.37 29.42 -11.68
N ALA A 186 5.95 28.33 -12.33
CA ALA A 186 5.54 28.36 -13.74
C ALA A 186 4.17 29.05 -13.95
N ALA A 187 3.29 29.04 -12.95
CA ALA A 187 2.01 29.72 -13.02
C ALA A 187 2.16 31.23 -12.84
N ALA A 188 3.06 31.67 -11.96
CA ALA A 188 3.36 33.10 -11.73
C ALA A 188 4.05 33.74 -12.96
N ALA A 189 4.98 33.02 -13.60
CA ALA A 189 5.65 33.50 -14.80
C ALA A 189 4.68 33.66 -15.99
N LYS A 190 3.69 32.78 -16.12
CA LYS A 190 2.70 32.88 -17.20
C LYS A 190 1.69 34.00 -16.99
N LEU A 191 1.39 34.35 -15.72
CA LEU A 191 0.52 35.48 -15.39
C LEU A 191 1.24 36.85 -15.62
N ALA A 192 2.53 36.90 -15.29
CA ALA A 192 3.35 38.11 -15.52
C ALA A 192 3.57 38.40 -17.03
N ALA A 193 3.72 37.36 -17.86
CA ALA A 193 3.87 37.51 -19.31
C ALA A 193 2.57 37.86 -20.06
N SER A 194 1.41 37.74 -19.40
CA SER A 194 0.10 38.10 -19.98
C SER A 194 -0.33 39.53 -19.63
N MET A 195 0.44 40.23 -18.78
CA MET A 195 0.16 41.60 -18.34
C MET A 195 1.20 42.61 -18.88
N ALA A 196 2.13 42.20 -19.75
CA ALA A 196 3.07 43.01 -20.49
C ALA A 196 2.69 43.05 -21.97
#